data_09d71cb71b197d0a9a109012f657db30
#
_entry.id   09d71cb71b197d0a9a109012f657db30
#
_cell.length_a   1.000
_cell.length_b   1.000
_cell.length_c   1.000
_cell.angle_alpha   90.00
_cell.angle_beta   90.00
_cell.angle_gamma   90.00
#
_symmetry.space_group_name_H-M   'P 1'
#
loop_
_entity.id
_entity.type
_entity.pdbx_description
1 polymer ?
#
loop_
_entity_poly.entity_id
_entity_poly.type
_entity_poly.pdbx_seq_one_letter_code
_entity_poly.pdbx_strand_id
1 'polypeptide(L)'
;MTTVTITSDDASAAFFDGTARGVLLLRRCDDCGRRSAPRTLTCPACHSARLAWEPARGTGTLASWTVVHHRPAGGVPAPRTVAGLVQLDEGPWLHARIDGIDPSRLRAGLPLIVAFDRPADGEALPVFQSAEPVETALELPESIAAVPRSPRRW
;
A
#
# COMPACT_ATOMS: atom_id res chain seq x y z
N MET A 1 23.31 -1.32 5.42
CA MET A 1 21.98 -0.68 5.46
C MET A 1 21.51 -0.71 6.90
N THR A 2 21.31 0.43 7.52
CA THR A 2 20.71 0.46 8.86
C THR A 2 19.22 0.20 8.68
N THR A 3 18.80 -1.02 8.93
CA THR A 3 17.38 -1.35 8.98
C THR A 3 16.82 -0.69 10.25
N VAL A 4 15.89 0.23 10.10
CA VAL A 4 15.18 0.80 11.24
C VAL A 4 14.18 -0.25 11.71
N THR A 5 14.40 -0.81 12.87
CA THR A 5 13.45 -1.71 13.52
C THR A 5 12.36 -0.89 14.18
N ILE A 6 11.12 -1.13 13.80
CA ILE A 6 9.95 -0.50 14.43
C ILE A 6 9.43 -1.45 15.49
N THR A 7 9.24 -0.91 16.69
CA THR A 7 8.69 -1.64 17.84
C THR A 7 7.44 -0.94 18.34
N SER A 8 6.47 -1.73 18.79
CA SER A 8 5.24 -1.23 19.40
C SER A 8 5.48 -0.68 20.81
N ASP A 9 4.60 0.19 21.24
CA ASP A 9 4.42 0.63 22.61
C ASP A 9 2.97 0.34 23.06
N ASP A 10 2.64 0.62 24.31
CA ASP A 10 1.29 0.35 24.86
C ASP A 10 0.17 1.02 24.03
N ALA A 11 0.43 2.18 23.45
CA ALA A 11 -0.56 2.93 22.67
C ALA A 11 -0.77 2.34 21.26
N SER A 12 0.23 1.71 20.72
CA SER A 12 0.27 1.16 19.35
C SER A 12 0.16 -0.38 19.29
N ALA A 13 0.27 -1.07 20.44
CA ALA A 13 0.28 -2.52 20.50
C ALA A 13 -0.91 -3.16 19.77
N ALA A 14 -2.13 -2.71 20.02
CA ALA A 14 -3.32 -3.25 19.37
C ALA A 14 -3.31 -3.06 17.86
N PHE A 15 -2.74 -1.94 17.37
CA PHE A 15 -2.58 -1.70 15.94
C PHE A 15 -1.61 -2.72 15.33
N PHE A 16 -0.45 -2.92 15.93
CA PHE A 16 0.55 -3.86 15.44
C PHE A 16 0.13 -5.32 15.59
N ASP A 17 -0.63 -5.66 16.61
CA ASP A 17 -1.31 -6.96 16.70
C ASP A 17 -2.26 -7.20 15.51
N GLY A 18 -2.96 -6.15 15.08
CA GLY A 18 -3.78 -6.18 13.89
C GLY A 18 -2.96 -6.44 12.63
N THR A 19 -1.90 -5.65 12.41
CA THR A 19 -1.05 -5.78 11.22
C THR A 19 -0.34 -7.13 11.15
N ALA A 20 0.09 -7.68 12.29
CA ALA A 20 0.67 -9.02 12.37
C ALA A 20 -0.31 -10.10 11.88
N ARG A 21 -1.61 -9.91 12.10
CA ARG A 21 -2.69 -10.78 11.60
C ARG A 21 -3.17 -10.42 10.19
N GLY A 22 -2.58 -9.41 9.56
CA GLY A 22 -2.99 -8.94 8.23
C GLY A 22 -4.26 -8.09 8.24
N VAL A 23 -4.55 -7.39 9.33
CA VAL A 23 -5.71 -6.53 9.49
C VAL A 23 -5.27 -5.10 9.74
N LEU A 24 -5.72 -4.17 8.90
CA LEU A 24 -5.56 -2.74 9.13
C LEU A 24 -6.64 -2.27 10.09
N LEU A 25 -6.23 -1.69 11.23
CA LEU A 25 -7.14 -1.17 12.23
C LEU A 25 -7.21 0.36 12.18
N LEU A 26 -8.41 0.89 12.33
CA LEU A 26 -8.71 2.32 12.46
C LEU A 26 -9.31 2.61 13.84
N ARG A 27 -9.37 3.89 14.19
CA ARG A 27 -10.10 4.35 15.38
C ARG A 27 -11.53 4.71 14.99
N ARG A 28 -12.52 4.13 15.67
CA ARG A 28 -13.93 4.50 15.57
C ARG A 28 -14.37 5.19 16.84
N CYS A 29 -15.01 6.33 16.73
CA CYS A 29 -15.60 7.02 17.89
C CYS A 29 -16.90 6.35 18.32
N ASP A 30 -17.01 5.99 19.61
CA ASP A 30 -18.21 5.37 20.16
C ASP A 30 -19.39 6.36 20.25
N ASP A 31 -19.11 7.66 20.36
CA ASP A 31 -20.16 8.67 20.52
C ASP A 31 -20.77 9.12 19.19
N CYS A 32 -19.96 9.32 18.15
CA CYS A 32 -20.47 9.84 16.87
C CYS A 32 -20.24 8.90 15.67
N GLY A 33 -19.60 7.76 15.88
CA GLY A 33 -19.33 6.77 14.83
C GLY A 33 -18.24 7.15 13.83
N ARG A 34 -17.62 8.33 13.96
CA ARG A 34 -16.58 8.77 13.02
C ARG A 34 -15.35 7.86 13.07
N ARG A 35 -14.85 7.49 11.90
CA ARG A 35 -13.59 6.78 11.73
C ARG A 35 -12.45 7.76 11.58
N SER A 36 -11.30 7.43 12.16
CA SER A 36 -10.11 8.26 12.19
C SER A 36 -8.86 7.40 12.05
N ALA A 37 -7.74 8.04 11.73
CA ALA A 37 -6.45 7.36 11.59
C ALA A 37 -6.04 6.65 12.90
N PRO A 38 -5.19 5.61 12.85
CA PRO A 38 -4.80 4.81 14.00
C PRO A 38 -4.19 5.60 15.17
N ARG A 39 -3.49 6.70 14.87
CA ARG A 39 -2.82 7.56 15.86
C ARG A 39 -3.74 8.60 16.52
N THR A 40 -5.02 8.61 16.18
CA THR A 40 -5.99 9.56 16.74
C THR A 40 -6.25 9.22 18.20
N LEU A 41 -6.11 10.20 19.10
CA LEU A 41 -6.35 10.08 20.55
C LEU A 41 -7.72 10.62 20.98
N THR A 42 -8.23 11.61 20.22
CA THR A 42 -9.55 12.21 20.46
C THR A 42 -10.27 12.38 19.12
N CYS A 43 -11.58 12.18 19.12
CA CYS A 43 -12.38 12.33 17.92
C CYS A 43 -12.32 13.78 17.37
N PRO A 44 -11.93 13.98 16.10
CA PRO A 44 -11.84 15.32 15.55
C PRO A 44 -13.21 15.98 15.30
N ALA A 45 -14.31 15.23 15.40
CA ALA A 45 -15.65 15.75 15.18
C ALA A 45 -16.39 16.14 16.48
N CYS A 46 -16.30 15.31 17.53
CA CYS A 46 -17.03 15.53 18.77
C CYS A 46 -16.14 15.61 20.02
N HIS A 47 -14.83 15.59 19.82
CA HIS A 47 -13.79 15.68 20.87
C HIS A 47 -13.85 14.58 21.95
N SER A 48 -14.61 13.52 21.72
CA SER A 48 -14.66 12.36 22.63
C SER A 48 -13.32 11.62 22.64
N ALA A 49 -12.91 11.15 23.81
CA ALA A 49 -11.77 10.26 23.99
C ALA A 49 -12.16 8.77 23.89
N ARG A 50 -13.46 8.48 23.74
CA ARG A 50 -13.97 7.09 23.61
C ARG A 50 -13.79 6.61 22.19
N LEU A 51 -12.63 6.01 21.92
CA LEU A 51 -12.28 5.49 20.61
C LEU A 51 -12.00 3.99 20.72
N ALA A 52 -12.74 3.19 19.95
CA ALA A 52 -12.50 1.77 19.78
C ALA A 52 -11.65 1.46 18.54
N TRP A 53 -11.03 0.28 18.50
CA TRP A 53 -10.38 -0.23 17.31
C TRP A 53 -11.41 -0.94 16.41
N GLU A 54 -11.39 -0.65 15.13
CA GLU A 54 -12.29 -1.25 14.12
C GLU A 54 -11.46 -1.68 12.90
N PRO A 55 -11.68 -2.91 12.36
CA PRO A 55 -11.06 -3.34 11.12
C PRO A 55 -11.47 -2.47 9.93
N ALA A 56 -10.50 -2.08 9.12
CA ALA A 56 -10.72 -1.43 7.83
C ALA A 56 -10.76 -2.46 6.70
N ARG A 57 -11.40 -2.11 5.58
CA ARG A 57 -11.36 -2.91 4.35
C ARG A 57 -9.97 -2.97 3.76
N GLY A 58 -9.15 -1.94 4.03
CA GLY A 58 -7.81 -1.83 3.49
C GLY A 58 -7.78 -1.35 2.04
N THR A 59 -8.87 -0.83 1.52
CA THR A 59 -8.96 -0.24 0.18
C THR A 59 -9.02 1.28 0.26
N GLY A 60 -8.55 1.94 -0.80
CA GLY A 60 -8.53 3.39 -0.87
C GLY A 60 -7.92 3.88 -2.17
N THR A 61 -7.62 5.15 -2.24
CA THR A 61 -7.02 5.80 -3.41
C THR A 61 -5.80 6.62 -3.03
N LEU A 62 -4.84 6.71 -3.96
CA LEU A 62 -3.67 7.55 -3.82
C LEU A 62 -4.07 9.02 -3.97
N ALA A 63 -3.90 9.83 -2.91
CA ALA A 63 -4.19 11.25 -2.96
C ALA A 63 -2.98 12.07 -3.41
N SER A 64 -1.79 11.74 -2.89
CA SER A 64 -0.52 12.35 -3.29
C SER A 64 0.64 11.42 -2.97
N TRP A 65 1.81 11.70 -3.55
CA TRP A 65 3.01 10.89 -3.31
C TRP A 65 4.29 11.68 -3.52
N THR A 66 5.38 11.08 -3.02
CA THR A 66 6.74 11.50 -3.32
C THR A 66 7.62 10.29 -3.56
N VAL A 67 8.62 10.43 -4.43
CA VAL A 67 9.62 9.40 -4.66
C VAL A 67 10.90 9.77 -3.90
N VAL A 68 11.23 8.97 -2.90
CA VAL A 68 12.44 9.16 -2.11
C VAL A 68 13.59 8.46 -2.80
N HIS A 69 14.61 9.23 -3.17
CA HIS A 69 15.86 8.73 -3.73
C HIS A 69 16.88 8.59 -2.61
N HIS A 70 17.25 7.37 -2.27
CA HIS A 70 18.30 7.13 -1.28
C HIS A 70 19.68 7.35 -1.90
N ARG A 71 20.67 7.71 -1.08
CA ARG A 71 22.04 7.83 -1.56
C ARG A 71 22.60 6.46 -1.91
N PRO A 72 23.32 6.31 -3.04
CA PRO A 72 24.02 5.07 -3.37
C PRO A 72 25.04 4.74 -2.28
N ALA A 73 25.12 3.49 -1.88
CA ALA A 73 26.15 2.99 -0.98
C ALA A 73 26.93 1.87 -1.68
N GLY A 74 28.25 1.95 -1.65
CA GLY A 74 29.11 0.89 -2.17
C GLY A 74 28.99 0.62 -3.68
N GLY A 75 28.65 1.62 -4.50
CA GLY A 75 28.55 1.46 -5.95
C GLY A 75 27.26 0.75 -6.45
N VAL A 76 26.36 0.41 -5.55
CA VAL A 76 25.05 -0.16 -5.90
C VAL A 76 24.03 0.97 -6.08
N PRO A 77 23.22 0.98 -7.16
CA PRO A 77 22.15 1.94 -7.31
C PRO A 77 21.22 1.92 -6.08
N ALA A 78 20.93 3.10 -5.53
CA ALA A 78 20.07 3.19 -4.37
C ALA A 78 18.62 2.82 -4.75
N PRO A 79 17.91 2.07 -3.90
CA PRO A 79 16.50 1.79 -4.12
C PRO A 79 15.69 3.09 -4.06
N ARG A 80 14.59 3.13 -4.80
CA ARG A 80 13.59 4.20 -4.69
C ARG A 80 12.49 3.73 -3.77
N THR A 81 12.06 4.62 -2.87
CA THR A 81 10.91 4.37 -2.01
C THR A 81 9.82 5.36 -2.36
N VAL A 82 8.62 4.88 -2.62
CA VAL A 82 7.47 5.76 -2.81
C VAL A 82 6.75 5.89 -1.47
N ALA A 83 6.66 7.11 -0.98
CA ALA A 83 5.83 7.46 0.16
C ALA A 83 4.56 8.14 -0.35
N GLY A 84 3.40 7.63 0.04
CA GLY A 84 2.10 8.09 -0.41
C GLY A 84 1.21 8.56 0.71
N LEU A 85 0.26 9.41 0.37
CA LEU A 85 -0.90 9.74 1.18
C LEU A 85 -2.10 9.01 0.58
N VAL A 86 -2.65 8.06 1.33
CA VAL A 86 -3.76 7.21 0.89
C VAL A 86 -5.03 7.65 1.59
N GLN A 87 -6.05 7.95 0.81
CA GLN A 87 -7.40 8.17 1.32
C GLN A 87 -8.12 6.82 1.35
N LEU A 88 -8.44 6.33 2.54
CA LEU A 88 -9.18 5.09 2.70
C LEU A 88 -10.66 5.28 2.35
N ASP A 89 -11.32 4.20 1.92
CA ASP A 89 -12.75 4.20 1.60
C ASP A 89 -13.62 4.54 2.82
N GLU A 90 -13.12 4.27 4.03
CA GLU A 90 -13.75 4.66 5.29
C GLU A 90 -13.60 6.15 5.64
N GLY A 91 -12.81 6.91 4.86
CA GLY A 91 -12.60 8.36 4.96
C GLY A 91 -11.27 8.83 5.54
N PRO A 92 -10.64 8.18 6.51
CA PRO A 92 -9.33 8.62 7.03
C PRO A 92 -8.22 8.59 5.99
N TRP A 93 -7.25 9.46 6.18
CA TRP A 93 -6.03 9.52 5.36
C TRP A 93 -4.86 8.92 6.11
N LEU A 94 -4.06 8.11 5.43
CA LEU A 94 -2.88 7.46 5.98
C LEU A 94 -1.63 7.78 5.15
N HIS A 95 -0.53 8.08 5.83
CA HIS A 95 0.79 8.03 5.22
C HIS A 95 1.25 6.57 5.18
N ALA A 96 1.67 6.11 4.01
CA ALA A 96 2.14 4.75 3.84
C ALA A 96 3.19 4.65 2.72
N ARG A 97 3.99 3.59 2.76
CA ARG A 97 4.82 3.19 1.64
C ARG A 97 3.93 2.57 0.55
N ILE A 98 4.22 2.91 -0.70
CA ILE A 98 3.55 2.34 -1.86
C ILE A 98 4.54 1.39 -2.53
N ASP A 99 4.18 0.13 -2.61
CA ASP A 99 5.04 -0.93 -3.13
C ASP A 99 4.54 -1.48 -4.46
N GLY A 100 5.46 -2.00 -5.27
CA GLY A 100 5.14 -2.74 -6.49
C GLY A 100 4.58 -1.89 -7.65
N ILE A 101 4.67 -0.56 -7.56
CA ILE A 101 4.19 0.35 -8.61
C ILE A 101 5.37 1.13 -9.16
N ASP A 102 5.53 1.12 -10.48
CA ASP A 102 6.51 1.99 -11.14
C ASP A 102 6.14 3.46 -10.90
N PRO A 103 7.10 4.32 -10.48
CA PRO A 103 6.83 5.73 -10.23
C PRO A 103 6.17 6.48 -11.39
N SER A 104 6.42 6.07 -12.64
CA SER A 104 5.79 6.67 -13.83
C SER A 104 4.29 6.38 -13.96
N ARG A 105 3.80 5.36 -13.26
CA ARG A 105 2.38 4.97 -13.24
C ARG A 105 1.60 5.56 -12.08
N LEU A 106 2.26 6.27 -11.17
CA LEU A 106 1.61 6.91 -10.05
C LEU A 106 0.75 8.08 -10.54
N ARG A 107 -0.49 8.13 -10.07
CA ARG A 107 -1.44 9.21 -10.36
C ARG A 107 -2.41 9.39 -9.20
N ALA A 108 -2.94 10.58 -9.02
CA ALA A 108 -4.00 10.81 -8.07
C ALA A 108 -5.24 9.98 -8.45
N GLY A 109 -5.90 9.41 -7.45
CA GLY A 109 -7.05 8.53 -7.64
C GLY A 109 -6.70 7.08 -8.00
N LEU A 110 -5.40 6.71 -8.07
CA LEU A 110 -5.01 5.32 -8.30
C LEU A 110 -5.59 4.42 -7.21
N PRO A 111 -6.37 3.38 -7.57
CA PRO A 111 -6.92 2.44 -6.61
C PRO A 111 -5.82 1.64 -5.93
N LEU A 112 -5.88 1.55 -4.62
CA LEU A 112 -4.89 0.89 -3.79
C LEU A 112 -5.55 -0.11 -2.84
N ILE A 113 -4.78 -1.16 -2.51
CA ILE A 113 -5.14 -2.14 -1.49
C ILE A 113 -3.98 -2.31 -0.52
N VAL A 114 -4.30 -2.48 0.76
CA VAL A 114 -3.31 -2.72 1.80
C VAL A 114 -2.67 -4.09 1.66
N ALA A 115 -1.37 -4.14 1.85
CA ALA A 115 -0.57 -5.33 2.09
C ALA A 115 0.25 -5.12 3.37
N PHE A 116 0.94 -6.15 3.83
CA PHE A 116 1.70 -6.08 5.07
C PHE A 116 3.12 -6.55 4.83
N ASP A 117 4.07 -5.62 5.00
CA ASP A 117 5.49 -5.93 5.00
C ASP A 117 5.87 -6.50 6.37
N ARG A 118 6.44 -7.69 6.38
CA ARG A 118 6.87 -8.40 7.60
C ARG A 118 8.38 -8.51 7.60
N PRO A 119 9.08 -7.52 8.18
CA PRO A 119 10.52 -7.60 8.32
C PRO A 119 10.91 -8.77 9.26
N ALA A 120 12.15 -9.26 9.13
CA ALA A 120 12.67 -10.32 10.00
C ALA A 120 12.69 -9.88 11.47
N ASP A 121 12.96 -8.59 11.69
CA ASP A 121 12.98 -7.96 13.01
C ASP A 121 12.03 -6.77 13.04
N GLY A 122 11.14 -6.71 14.04
CA GLY A 122 10.19 -5.63 14.25
C GLY A 122 8.76 -5.94 13.82
N GLU A 123 7.94 -4.92 13.88
CA GLU A 123 6.50 -5.02 13.64
C GLU A 123 6.14 -5.14 12.15
N ALA A 124 5.05 -5.82 11.86
CA ALA A 124 4.47 -5.84 10.52
C ALA A 124 3.91 -4.45 10.16
N LEU A 125 4.28 -3.93 9.00
CA LEU A 125 3.92 -2.59 8.57
C LEU A 125 2.89 -2.62 7.46
N PRO A 126 1.82 -1.81 7.50
CA PRO A 126 0.93 -1.67 6.37
C PRO A 126 1.64 -0.91 5.25
N VAL A 127 1.58 -1.48 4.07
CA VAL A 127 2.02 -0.88 2.80
C VAL A 127 0.86 -0.96 1.82
N PHE A 128 0.87 -0.14 0.78
CA PHE A 128 -0.18 -0.19 -0.22
C PHE A 128 0.37 -0.59 -1.58
N GLN A 129 -0.44 -1.33 -2.32
CA GLN A 129 -0.15 -1.81 -3.67
C GLN A 129 -1.29 -1.42 -4.60
N SER A 130 -1.06 -1.50 -5.92
CA SER A 130 -2.14 -1.26 -6.89
C SER A 130 -3.25 -2.31 -6.71
N ALA A 131 -4.48 -1.84 -6.60
CA ALA A 131 -5.67 -2.70 -6.69
C ALA A 131 -6.09 -2.95 -8.14
N GLU A 132 -5.46 -2.27 -9.12
CA GLU A 132 -5.69 -2.55 -10.53
C GLU A 132 -5.10 -3.92 -10.88
N PRO A 133 -5.80 -4.74 -11.67
CA PRO A 133 -5.23 -5.99 -12.16
C PRO A 133 -3.95 -5.66 -12.93
N VAL A 134 -2.89 -6.43 -12.67
CA VAL A 134 -1.68 -6.38 -13.51
C VAL A 134 -2.14 -6.87 -14.88
N GLU A 135 -2.28 -5.94 -15.82
CA GLU A 135 -2.43 -6.28 -17.22
C GLU A 135 -1.10 -6.92 -17.63
N THR A 136 -1.03 -8.23 -17.47
CA THR A 136 0.02 -9.04 -18.08
C THR A 136 -0.25 -8.92 -19.56
N ALA A 137 0.46 -8.03 -20.22
CA ALA A 137 0.58 -8.03 -21.66
C ALA A 137 1.27 -9.35 -22.05
N LEU A 138 0.49 -10.41 -22.15
CA LEU A 138 0.81 -11.53 -23.01
C LEU A 138 0.65 -11.00 -24.44
N GLU A 139 1.64 -10.23 -24.89
CA GLU A 139 1.91 -10.13 -26.32
C GLU A 139 2.30 -11.54 -26.76
N LEU A 140 1.31 -12.30 -27.18
CA LEU A 140 1.53 -13.44 -28.06
C LEU A 140 2.22 -12.86 -29.29
N PRO A 141 3.44 -13.32 -29.66
CA PRO A 141 4.01 -12.92 -30.91
C PRO A 141 3.10 -13.44 -32.02
N GLU A 142 2.40 -12.57 -32.70
CA GLU A 142 1.77 -12.84 -33.99
C GLU A 142 2.87 -13.08 -35.02
N SER A 143 3.44 -14.27 -35.01
CA SER A 143 4.34 -14.73 -36.04
C SER A 143 4.25 -16.24 -36.21
N ILE A 144 3.07 -16.71 -36.55
CA ILE A 144 2.90 -17.95 -37.31
C ILE A 144 1.83 -17.67 -38.39
N ALA A 145 2.17 -16.82 -39.32
CA ALA A 145 1.39 -16.73 -40.56
C ALA A 145 2.35 -16.87 -41.72
N ALA A 146 2.02 -17.85 -42.58
CA ALA A 146 2.57 -18.10 -43.91
C ALA A 146 3.66 -19.20 -43.98
N VAL A 147 3.20 -20.42 -43.95
CA VAL A 147 3.81 -21.49 -44.73
C VAL A 147 3.36 -21.29 -46.18
N PRO A 148 4.26 -21.01 -47.14
CA PRO A 148 3.88 -20.92 -48.55
C PRO A 148 3.56 -22.34 -49.07
N ARG A 149 2.36 -22.52 -49.58
CA ARG A 149 1.96 -23.72 -50.30
C ARG A 149 2.71 -23.77 -51.62
N SER A 150 3.60 -24.73 -51.78
CA SER A 150 4.23 -25.04 -53.07
C SER A 150 3.17 -25.48 -54.07
N PRO A 151 3.21 -24.97 -55.33
CA PRO A 151 2.33 -25.45 -56.38
C PRO A 151 2.79 -26.83 -56.84
N ARG A 152 1.87 -27.77 -56.85
CA ARG A 152 2.06 -29.09 -57.50
C ARG A 152 2.15 -28.89 -59.00
N ARG A 153 3.29 -29.24 -59.57
CA ARG A 153 3.41 -29.40 -61.00
C ARG A 153 2.96 -30.81 -61.38
N TRP A 154 2.18 -30.88 -62.42
CA TRP A 154 1.83 -32.08 -63.19
C TRP A 154 3.02 -32.54 -64.03
#